data_5451131417aef4be4f32bc894fa8dbce
#
_entry.id   5451131417aef4be4f32bc894fa8dbce
#
_cell.length_a   1.000
_cell.length_b   1.000
_cell.length_c   1.000
_cell.angle_alpha   90.00
_cell.angle_beta   90.00
_cell.angle_gamma   90.00
#
_symmetry.space_group_name_H-M   'P 1'
#
loop_
_entity.id
_entity.type
_entity.pdbx_description
1 polymer ?
#
loop_
_entity_poly.entity_id
_entity_poly.type
_entity_poly.pdbx_seq_one_letter_code
_entity_poly.pdbx_strand_id
1 'polypeptide(L)'
;MTETEQSKVVELLRIDEEYYSGVGRQYRSNSDIYKLLNDPEQFGKPVEQNINFIIGGYVHTAILEPDKLEANYPISEGSTRLTKIYKADVAANDGKMMILRKEVDKCNLMINKIKNNSVCQSLLTGQDVIYEEPGIKNINGTWWKGKADCINKDQGLLVDIKTT
;
A
#
# COMPACT_ATOMS: atom_id res chain seq x y z
N MET A 1 20.61 17.50 2.83
CA MET A 1 19.19 17.86 2.58
C MET A 1 18.71 18.67 3.77
N THR A 2 18.21 19.87 3.54
CA THR A 2 17.64 20.76 4.55
C THR A 2 16.25 20.26 5.00
N GLU A 3 15.71 20.74 6.11
CA GLU A 3 14.35 20.38 6.56
C GLU A 3 13.28 20.75 5.53
N THR A 4 13.45 21.91 4.87
CA THR A 4 12.52 22.33 3.80
C THR A 4 12.55 21.38 2.60
N GLU A 5 13.72 20.89 2.20
CA GLU A 5 13.85 19.89 1.13
C GLU A 5 13.25 18.55 1.54
N GLN A 6 13.44 18.13 2.79
CA GLN A 6 12.83 16.90 3.31
C GLN A 6 11.31 16.99 3.27
N SER A 7 10.73 18.09 3.74
CA SER A 7 9.27 18.30 3.72
C SER A 7 8.69 18.22 2.29
N LYS A 8 9.37 18.82 1.31
CA LYS A 8 8.95 18.73 -0.10
C LYS A 8 8.98 17.29 -0.63
N VAL A 9 10.02 16.54 -0.26
CA VAL A 9 10.11 15.13 -0.66
C VAL A 9 9.00 14.32 -0.01
N VAL A 10 8.73 14.51 1.28
CA VAL A 10 7.65 13.81 1.99
C VAL A 10 6.29 14.09 1.33
N GLU A 11 6.02 15.34 0.93
CA GLU A 11 4.79 15.66 0.19
C GLU A 11 4.67 14.90 -1.14
N LEU A 12 5.76 14.80 -1.90
CA LEU A 12 5.75 14.00 -3.13
C LEU A 12 5.50 12.51 -2.84
N LEU A 13 6.08 11.98 -1.76
CA LEU A 13 5.93 10.58 -1.38
C LEU A 13 4.50 10.21 -0.90
N ARG A 14 3.60 11.17 -0.70
CA ARG A 14 2.17 10.91 -0.46
C ARG A 14 1.45 10.39 -1.70
N ILE A 15 2.02 10.63 -2.87
CA ILE A 15 1.53 10.11 -4.15
C ILE A 15 2.15 8.72 -4.35
N ASP A 16 1.32 7.68 -4.45
CA ASP A 16 1.80 6.31 -4.55
C ASP A 16 2.73 6.08 -5.75
N GLU A 17 2.45 6.68 -6.90
CA GLU A 17 3.32 6.60 -8.07
C GLU A 17 4.71 7.16 -7.77
N GLU A 18 4.78 8.31 -7.10
CA GLU A 18 6.05 8.91 -6.68
C GLU A 18 6.75 8.09 -5.61
N TYR A 19 5.99 7.48 -4.68
CA TYR A 19 6.56 6.63 -3.65
C TYR A 19 7.20 5.36 -4.21
N TYR A 20 6.52 4.65 -5.11
CA TYR A 20 6.98 3.35 -5.61
C TYR A 20 7.84 3.45 -6.88
N SER A 21 7.56 4.39 -7.77
CA SER A 21 8.15 4.46 -9.13
C SER A 21 8.90 5.75 -9.42
N GLY A 22 8.50 6.87 -8.80
CA GLY A 22 9.09 8.20 -9.01
C GLY A 22 10.29 8.49 -8.09
N VAL A 23 10.24 9.64 -7.42
CA VAL A 23 11.32 10.14 -6.54
C VAL A 23 11.67 9.15 -5.42
N GLY A 24 10.72 8.35 -4.97
CA GLY A 24 10.90 7.35 -3.93
C GLY A 24 11.95 6.27 -4.26
N ARG A 25 12.24 6.03 -5.54
CA ARG A 25 13.30 5.06 -5.94
C ARG A 25 14.71 5.47 -5.54
N GLN A 26 14.91 6.74 -5.21
CA GLN A 26 16.20 7.25 -4.74
C GLN A 26 16.46 6.91 -3.26
N TYR A 27 15.45 6.44 -2.56
CA TYR A 27 15.47 6.11 -1.12
C TYR A 27 15.45 4.61 -0.92
N ARG A 28 16.18 4.11 0.08
CA ARG A 28 16.13 2.72 0.52
C ARG A 28 14.88 2.47 1.35
N SER A 29 14.43 1.23 1.37
CA SER A 29 13.25 0.79 2.12
C SER A 29 13.47 -0.58 2.77
N ASN A 30 12.58 -1.00 3.63
CA ASN A 30 12.64 -2.32 4.24
C ASN A 30 12.62 -3.46 3.21
N SER A 31 11.89 -3.30 2.11
CA SER A 31 11.87 -4.28 1.01
C SER A 31 13.23 -4.43 0.31
N ASP A 32 14.08 -3.40 0.33
CA ASP A 32 15.43 -3.49 -0.21
C ASP A 32 16.32 -4.37 0.68
N ILE A 33 16.17 -4.26 2.02
CA ILE A 33 16.86 -5.15 2.97
C ILE A 33 16.42 -6.59 2.74
N TYR A 34 15.11 -6.82 2.62
CA TYR A 34 14.57 -8.17 2.36
C TYR A 34 15.16 -8.79 1.09
N LYS A 35 15.20 -8.03 -0.01
CA LYS A 35 15.81 -8.49 -1.27
C LYS A 35 17.30 -8.80 -1.10
N LEU A 36 18.06 -7.92 -0.47
CA LEU A 36 19.49 -8.13 -0.25
C LEU A 36 19.80 -9.40 0.56
N LEU A 37 18.94 -9.73 1.53
CA LEU A 37 19.12 -10.90 2.39
C LEU A 37 18.64 -12.21 1.76
N ASN A 38 17.57 -12.18 0.93
CA ASN A 38 16.90 -13.38 0.45
C ASN A 38 17.09 -13.62 -1.06
N ASP A 39 17.21 -12.56 -1.86
CA ASP A 39 17.38 -12.64 -3.32
C ASP A 39 18.13 -11.39 -3.83
N PRO A 40 19.46 -11.31 -3.62
CA PRO A 40 20.26 -10.13 -3.98
C PRO A 40 20.19 -9.77 -5.47
N GLU A 41 19.93 -10.75 -6.34
CA GLU A 41 19.83 -10.52 -7.80
C GLU A 41 18.60 -9.68 -8.17
N GLN A 42 17.57 -9.62 -7.31
CA GLN A 42 16.38 -8.79 -7.50
C GLN A 42 16.54 -7.36 -6.94
N PHE A 43 17.66 -7.08 -6.29
CA PHE A 43 17.91 -5.73 -5.78
C PHE A 43 17.97 -4.70 -6.90
N GLY A 44 17.23 -3.60 -6.74
CA GLY A 44 17.11 -2.54 -7.75
C GLY A 44 16.20 -2.86 -8.94
N LYS A 45 15.72 -4.11 -9.08
CA LYS A 45 14.74 -4.45 -10.13
C LYS A 45 13.33 -4.04 -9.72
N PRO A 46 12.47 -3.65 -10.70
CA PRO A 46 11.06 -3.42 -10.46
C PRO A 46 10.40 -4.65 -9.82
N VAL A 47 9.47 -4.43 -8.92
CA VAL A 47 8.64 -5.51 -8.35
C VAL A 47 7.50 -5.77 -9.32
N GLU A 48 7.38 -7.01 -9.79
CA GLU A 48 6.23 -7.41 -10.59
C GLU A 48 4.96 -7.43 -9.73
N GLN A 49 3.90 -6.86 -10.25
CA GLN A 49 2.60 -6.88 -9.61
C GLN A 49 2.09 -8.32 -9.52
N ASN A 50 1.69 -8.75 -8.35
CA ASN A 50 1.05 -10.04 -8.15
C ASN A 50 -0.25 -9.89 -7.36
N ILE A 51 -1.05 -10.95 -7.36
CA ILE A 51 -2.38 -10.91 -6.74
C ILE A 51 -2.34 -10.64 -5.24
N ASN A 52 -1.31 -11.07 -4.53
CA ASN A 52 -1.21 -10.85 -3.10
C ASN A 52 -1.02 -9.36 -2.79
N PHE A 53 -0.27 -8.64 -3.63
CA PHE A 53 -0.14 -7.18 -3.51
C PHE A 53 -1.48 -6.48 -3.77
N ILE A 54 -2.25 -6.95 -4.77
CA ILE A 54 -3.56 -6.35 -5.08
C ILE A 54 -4.55 -6.60 -3.94
N ILE A 55 -4.61 -7.83 -3.42
CA ILE A 55 -5.47 -8.18 -2.27
C ILE A 55 -5.06 -7.41 -1.03
N GLY A 56 -3.77 -7.37 -0.71
CA GLY A 56 -3.24 -6.61 0.41
C GLY A 56 -3.58 -5.13 0.30
N GLY A 57 -3.26 -4.52 -0.83
CA GLY A 57 -3.55 -3.12 -1.10
C GLY A 57 -5.05 -2.81 -1.06
N TYR A 58 -5.91 -3.68 -1.60
CA TYR A 58 -7.37 -3.52 -1.51
C TYR A 58 -7.84 -3.44 -0.05
N VAL A 59 -7.38 -4.35 0.82
CA VAL A 59 -7.76 -4.38 2.24
C VAL A 59 -7.23 -3.14 2.96
N HIS A 60 -5.97 -2.75 2.73
CA HIS A 60 -5.38 -1.54 3.30
C HIS A 60 -6.18 -0.30 2.91
N THR A 61 -6.40 -0.09 1.61
CA THR A 61 -7.14 1.08 1.12
C THR A 61 -8.57 1.11 1.63
N ALA A 62 -9.26 -0.05 1.70
CA ALA A 62 -10.63 -0.12 2.23
C ALA A 62 -10.74 0.25 3.72
N ILE A 63 -9.66 0.09 4.48
CA ILE A 63 -9.61 0.42 5.91
C ILE A 63 -9.13 1.84 6.13
N LEU A 64 -8.05 2.26 5.46
CA LEU A 64 -7.31 3.49 5.76
C LEU A 64 -7.73 4.68 4.88
N GLU A 65 -8.07 4.41 3.62
CA GLU A 65 -8.40 5.44 2.62
C GLU A 65 -9.58 5.01 1.74
N PRO A 66 -10.77 4.72 2.32
CA PRO A 66 -11.90 4.10 1.60
C PRO A 66 -12.35 4.90 0.36
N ASP A 67 -12.17 6.21 0.36
CA ASP A 67 -12.54 7.07 -0.76
C ASP A 67 -11.70 6.82 -2.02
N LYS A 68 -10.51 6.24 -1.88
CA LYS A 68 -9.63 5.88 -3.01
C LYS A 68 -9.86 4.47 -3.55
N LEU A 69 -10.70 3.66 -2.88
CA LEU A 69 -10.80 2.22 -3.15
C LEU A 69 -11.25 1.92 -4.58
N GLU A 70 -12.32 2.56 -5.03
CA GLU A 70 -12.91 2.32 -6.35
C GLU A 70 -11.95 2.74 -7.48
N ALA A 71 -11.28 3.87 -7.32
CA ALA A 71 -10.34 4.38 -8.32
C ALA A 71 -9.07 3.51 -8.42
N ASN A 72 -8.57 3.00 -7.27
CA ASN A 72 -7.31 2.27 -7.24
C ASN A 72 -7.48 0.78 -7.55
N TYR A 73 -8.66 0.21 -7.29
CA TYR A 73 -8.89 -1.24 -7.41
C TYR A 73 -10.16 -1.54 -8.23
N PRO A 74 -10.12 -1.35 -9.55
CA PRO A 74 -11.21 -1.72 -10.41
C PRO A 74 -11.44 -3.24 -10.36
N ILE A 75 -12.72 -3.65 -10.39
CA ILE A 75 -13.15 -5.02 -10.17
C ILE A 75 -13.56 -5.65 -11.49
N SER A 76 -13.07 -6.86 -11.77
CA SER A 76 -13.54 -7.69 -12.88
C SER A 76 -14.57 -8.71 -12.43
N GLU A 77 -15.64 -8.86 -13.21
CA GLU A 77 -16.68 -9.88 -13.03
C GLU A 77 -16.29 -11.24 -13.65
N GLY A 78 -15.10 -11.35 -14.20
CA GLY A 78 -14.56 -12.62 -14.69
C GLY A 78 -14.44 -13.66 -13.56
N SER A 79 -14.87 -14.91 -13.81
CA SER A 79 -14.77 -15.99 -12.83
C SER A 79 -13.30 -16.39 -12.54
N THR A 80 -12.43 -16.21 -13.53
CA THR A 80 -10.96 -16.40 -13.41
C THR A 80 -10.24 -15.44 -14.33
N ARG A 81 -8.92 -15.27 -14.13
CA ARG A 81 -8.05 -14.43 -14.97
C ARG A 81 -7.86 -14.96 -16.39
N LEU A 82 -8.29 -16.18 -16.67
CA LEU A 82 -8.22 -16.79 -18.01
C LEU A 82 -9.42 -16.47 -18.89
N THR A 83 -10.51 -15.98 -18.30
CA THR A 83 -11.77 -15.71 -19.03
C THR A 83 -11.64 -14.56 -20.01
N LYS A 84 -12.47 -14.59 -21.08
CA LYS A 84 -12.55 -13.50 -22.05
C LYS A 84 -12.98 -12.18 -21.38
N ILE A 85 -13.90 -12.26 -20.41
CA ILE A 85 -14.37 -11.11 -19.63
C ILE A 85 -13.19 -10.44 -18.95
N TYR A 86 -12.42 -11.18 -18.14
CA TYR A 86 -11.26 -10.63 -17.44
C TYR A 86 -10.24 -9.99 -18.38
N LYS A 87 -9.94 -10.66 -19.50
CA LYS A 87 -8.99 -10.14 -20.49
C LYS A 87 -9.48 -8.85 -21.15
N ALA A 88 -10.79 -8.75 -21.42
CA ALA A 88 -11.40 -7.52 -21.94
C ALA A 88 -11.36 -6.39 -20.90
N ASP A 89 -11.69 -6.69 -19.64
CA ASP A 89 -11.66 -5.72 -18.54
C ASP A 89 -10.23 -5.18 -18.32
N VAL A 90 -9.22 -6.04 -18.32
CA VAL A 90 -7.80 -5.65 -18.20
C VAL A 90 -7.38 -4.79 -19.40
N ALA A 91 -7.79 -5.14 -20.63
CA ALA A 91 -7.47 -4.35 -21.82
C ALA A 91 -8.12 -2.95 -21.76
N ALA A 92 -9.33 -2.85 -21.22
CA ALA A 92 -10.01 -1.58 -21.01
C ALA A 92 -9.42 -0.73 -19.86
N ASN A 93 -8.59 -1.36 -18.99
CA ASN A 93 -7.96 -0.72 -17.83
C ASN A 93 -6.41 -0.66 -17.99
N ASP A 94 -5.94 -0.22 -19.15
CA ASP A 94 -4.52 0.01 -19.47
C ASP A 94 -3.59 -1.20 -19.22
N GLY A 95 -4.13 -2.42 -19.29
CA GLY A 95 -3.37 -3.65 -19.06
C GLY A 95 -3.07 -3.94 -17.59
N LYS A 96 -3.59 -3.15 -16.66
CA LYS A 96 -3.37 -3.35 -15.22
C LYS A 96 -4.14 -4.56 -14.72
N MET A 97 -3.49 -5.34 -13.85
CA MET A 97 -4.12 -6.48 -13.21
C MET A 97 -5.27 -6.02 -12.31
N MET A 98 -6.43 -6.66 -12.47
CA MET A 98 -7.64 -6.33 -11.71
C MET A 98 -7.94 -7.38 -10.64
N ILE A 99 -8.64 -6.95 -9.58
CA ILE A 99 -9.17 -7.85 -8.57
C ILE A 99 -10.46 -8.51 -9.08
N LEU A 100 -10.65 -9.80 -8.81
CA LEU A 100 -11.89 -10.51 -9.18
C LEU A 100 -12.96 -10.29 -8.12
N ARG A 101 -14.24 -10.28 -8.52
CA ARG A 101 -15.38 -10.14 -7.59
C ARG A 101 -15.29 -11.11 -6.41
N LYS A 102 -15.01 -12.39 -6.66
CA LYS A 102 -14.86 -13.41 -5.60
C LYS A 102 -13.71 -13.14 -4.62
N GLU A 103 -12.68 -12.38 -5.05
CA GLU A 103 -11.58 -11.99 -4.18
C GLU A 103 -11.99 -10.81 -3.32
N VAL A 104 -12.75 -9.87 -3.90
CA VAL A 104 -13.39 -8.76 -3.16
C VAL A 104 -14.28 -9.31 -2.05
N ASP A 105 -15.08 -10.33 -2.32
CA ASP A 105 -15.95 -10.94 -1.30
C ASP A 105 -15.15 -11.48 -0.12
N LYS A 106 -14.00 -12.11 -0.39
CA LYS A 106 -13.08 -12.55 0.67
C LYS A 106 -12.43 -11.38 1.42
N CYS A 107 -12.00 -10.34 0.70
CA CYS A 107 -11.46 -9.14 1.32
C CYS A 107 -12.49 -8.48 2.24
N ASN A 108 -13.75 -8.39 1.82
CA ASN A 108 -14.82 -7.81 2.61
C ASN A 108 -15.06 -8.55 3.93
N LEU A 109 -14.86 -9.87 3.96
CA LEU A 109 -14.91 -10.62 5.22
C LEU A 109 -13.80 -10.21 6.20
N MET A 110 -12.59 -9.99 5.71
CA MET A 110 -11.47 -9.51 6.54
C MET A 110 -11.72 -8.06 7.00
N ILE A 111 -12.11 -7.18 6.09
CA ILE A 111 -12.41 -5.79 6.36
C ILE A 111 -13.51 -5.66 7.42
N ASN A 112 -14.59 -6.43 7.28
CA ASN A 112 -15.69 -6.43 8.22
C ASN A 112 -15.27 -6.93 9.61
N LYS A 113 -14.39 -7.94 9.70
CA LYS A 113 -13.85 -8.39 10.98
C LYS A 113 -13.04 -7.29 11.69
N ILE A 114 -12.23 -6.54 10.95
CA ILE A 114 -11.45 -5.42 11.51
C ILE A 114 -12.40 -4.29 11.91
N LYS A 115 -13.33 -3.90 11.04
CA LYS A 115 -14.28 -2.80 11.31
C LYS A 115 -15.25 -3.08 12.47
N ASN A 116 -15.56 -4.35 12.73
CA ASN A 116 -16.46 -4.77 13.82
C ASN A 116 -15.71 -5.15 15.10
N ASN A 117 -14.39 -5.08 15.12
CA ASN A 117 -13.59 -5.36 16.31
C ASN A 117 -13.27 -4.06 17.05
N SER A 118 -13.75 -3.92 18.28
CA SER A 118 -13.59 -2.70 19.09
C SER A 118 -12.13 -2.35 19.38
N VAL A 119 -11.27 -3.35 19.54
CA VAL A 119 -9.83 -3.11 19.75
C VAL A 119 -9.20 -2.57 18.47
N CYS A 120 -9.48 -3.20 17.30
CA CYS A 120 -9.00 -2.67 16.03
C CYS A 120 -9.49 -1.25 15.79
N GLN A 121 -10.76 -0.97 16.07
CA GLN A 121 -11.31 0.38 15.93
C GLN A 121 -10.61 1.39 16.84
N SER A 122 -10.38 1.05 18.10
CA SER A 122 -9.67 1.96 19.03
C SER A 122 -8.24 2.27 18.60
N LEU A 123 -7.58 1.32 17.92
CA LEU A 123 -6.22 1.53 17.40
C LEU A 123 -6.19 2.38 16.12
N LEU A 124 -7.20 2.20 15.26
CA LEU A 124 -7.24 2.78 13.92
C LEU A 124 -8.04 4.10 13.84
N THR A 125 -8.78 4.49 14.89
CA THR A 125 -9.61 5.69 14.86
C THR A 125 -9.33 6.60 16.05
N GLY A 126 -9.55 7.90 15.88
CA GLY A 126 -9.32 8.92 16.92
C GLY A 126 -9.51 10.32 16.35
N GLN A 127 -9.19 11.34 17.14
CA GLN A 127 -9.26 12.74 16.72
C GLN A 127 -7.98 13.18 15.99
N ASP A 128 -6.82 12.64 16.38
CA ASP A 128 -5.53 12.92 15.74
C ASP A 128 -4.90 11.62 15.22
N VAL A 129 -5.48 11.12 14.13
CA VAL A 129 -5.01 9.92 13.44
C VAL A 129 -4.63 10.27 12.01
N ILE A 130 -3.46 9.80 11.57
CA ILE A 130 -2.94 10.01 10.22
C ILE A 130 -2.75 8.63 9.57
N TYR A 131 -3.20 8.50 8.32
CA TYR A 131 -3.06 7.26 7.54
C TYR A 131 -2.08 7.45 6.40
N GLU A 132 -1.44 6.33 6.01
CA GLU A 132 -0.51 6.25 4.86
C GLU A 132 0.55 7.37 4.87
N GLU A 133 1.09 7.65 6.06
CA GLU A 133 2.04 8.75 6.25
C GLU A 133 3.46 8.34 5.82
N PRO A 134 4.02 8.95 4.76
CA PRO A 134 5.39 8.71 4.37
C PRO A 134 6.38 9.47 5.26
N GLY A 135 7.56 8.90 5.41
CA GLY A 135 8.67 9.56 6.09
C GLY A 135 10.00 9.21 5.44
N ILE A 136 10.97 10.09 5.61
CA ILE A 136 12.36 9.86 5.19
C ILE A 136 13.31 10.14 6.32
N LYS A 137 14.42 9.39 6.37
CA LYS A 137 15.48 9.60 7.35
C LYS A 137 16.84 9.24 6.78
N ASN A 138 17.85 10.03 7.07
CA ASN A 138 19.24 9.64 6.82
C ASN A 138 19.72 8.73 7.96
N ILE A 139 20.15 7.53 7.61
CA ILE A 139 20.71 6.56 8.55
C ILE A 139 22.10 6.18 8.01
N ASN A 140 23.13 6.52 8.75
CA ASN A 140 24.53 6.24 8.40
C ASN A 140 24.92 6.67 6.96
N GLY A 141 24.50 7.88 6.57
CA GLY A 141 24.82 8.44 5.25
C GLY A 141 23.88 8.00 4.12
N THR A 142 23.00 7.06 4.36
CA THR A 142 22.00 6.56 3.37
C THR A 142 20.63 7.10 3.70
N TRP A 143 19.90 7.56 2.67
CA TRP A 143 18.53 8.00 2.83
C TRP A 143 17.55 6.83 2.71
N TRP A 144 16.69 6.72 3.70
CA TRP A 144 15.65 5.71 3.82
C TRP A 144 14.28 6.35 3.75
N LYS A 145 13.34 5.61 3.19
CA LYS A 145 11.91 5.92 3.23
C LYS A 145 11.13 4.81 3.93
N GLY A 146 10.03 5.20 4.53
CA GLY A 146 9.00 4.31 5.05
C GLY A 146 7.64 4.96 4.90
N LYS A 147 6.58 4.18 4.99
CA LYS A 147 5.22 4.66 5.04
C LYS A 147 4.55 3.96 6.21
N ALA A 148 3.99 4.72 7.14
CA ALA A 148 3.25 4.18 8.27
C ALA A 148 1.79 4.02 7.87
N ASP A 149 1.21 2.84 8.02
CA ASP A 149 -0.19 2.57 7.69
C ASP A 149 -1.13 3.47 8.52
N CYS A 150 -0.87 3.56 9.83
CA CYS A 150 -1.64 4.42 10.71
C CYS A 150 -0.77 4.96 11.86
N ILE A 151 -0.80 6.28 12.06
CA ILE A 151 -0.22 6.96 13.22
C ILE A 151 -1.38 7.47 14.08
N ASN A 152 -1.62 6.80 15.20
CA ASN A 152 -2.62 7.23 16.18
C ASN A 152 -1.92 8.06 17.26
N LYS A 153 -1.95 9.38 17.12
CA LYS A 153 -1.29 10.30 18.05
C LYS A 153 -2.02 10.41 19.38
N ASP A 154 -3.33 10.20 19.39
CA ASP A 154 -4.13 10.20 20.62
C ASP A 154 -3.63 9.15 21.62
N GLN A 155 -3.11 8.03 21.09
CA GLN A 155 -2.59 6.92 21.89
C GLN A 155 -1.06 6.78 21.81
N GLY A 156 -0.39 7.57 20.99
CA GLY A 156 1.06 7.48 20.79
C GLY A 156 1.50 6.18 20.10
N LEU A 157 0.70 5.65 19.16
CA LEU A 157 0.92 4.37 18.52
C LEU A 157 1.20 4.49 17.02
N LEU A 158 2.08 3.62 16.54
CA LEU A 158 2.19 3.26 15.13
C LEU A 158 1.52 1.90 14.93
N VAL A 159 0.55 1.84 14.02
CA VAL A 159 -0.18 0.61 13.71
C VAL A 159 0.13 0.21 12.28
N ASP A 160 0.48 -1.06 12.08
CA ASP A 160 0.77 -1.64 10.78
C ASP A 160 -0.22 -2.79 10.53
N ILE A 161 -0.86 -2.80 9.35
CA ILE A 161 -1.86 -3.79 8.98
C ILE A 161 -1.20 -4.85 8.11
N LYS A 162 -1.32 -6.12 8.49
CA LYS A 162 -0.81 -7.24 7.70
C LYS A 162 -1.94 -8.16 7.27
N THR A 163 -1.97 -8.44 5.97
CA THR A 163 -2.82 -9.47 5.38
C THR A 163 -1.97 -10.71 5.13
N THR A 164 -2.35 -11.83 5.72
CA THR A 164 -1.68 -13.13 5.58
C THR A 164 -2.62 -14.17 4.99
#